data_4e611f53f5ae78cef67575837624de0a
#
_entry.id   4e611f53f5ae78cef67575837624de0a
#
_cell.length_a   1.000
_cell.length_b   1.000
_cell.length_c   1.000
_cell.angle_alpha   90.00
_cell.angle_beta   90.00
_cell.angle_gamma   90.00
#
_symmetry.space_group_name_H-M   'P 1'
#
loop_
_entity.id
_entity.type
_entity.pdbx_description
1 polymer ?
#
loop_
_entity_poly.entity_id
_entity_poly.type
_entity_poly.pdbx_seq_one_letter_code
_entity_poly.pdbx_strand_id
1 'polypeptide(L)'
;TGKSKDDINFENFNLIIDGLDLKPGRPFKLFIKKNKIYMFFPGNPCSSFVLTNIVIQSLIEIYNNRKSVIKYDLININKVKYNFKSLKRKSFLFGFRDQKSIKIFNNQESSNLKNILYTNCLIYYDRTNKLRLYHVND
;
A
#
# COMPACT_ATOMS: atom_id res chain seq x y z
N THR A 1 6.87 -14.61 9.96
CA THR A 1 5.65 -14.89 10.74
C THR A 1 5.66 -16.38 11.05
N GLY A 2 6.18 -16.73 12.21
CA GLY A 2 6.15 -18.09 12.70
C GLY A 2 4.72 -18.53 13.00
N LYS A 3 4.44 -19.81 12.82
CA LYS A 3 3.21 -20.43 13.35
C LYS A 3 3.29 -20.38 14.86
N SER A 4 2.49 -19.56 15.52
CA SER A 4 2.30 -19.64 16.96
C SER A 4 1.20 -20.64 17.25
N LYS A 5 1.23 -21.27 18.45
CA LYS A 5 0.16 -22.16 18.90
C LYS A 5 -1.18 -21.44 19.10
N ASP A 6 -1.16 -20.10 19.03
CA ASP A 6 -2.31 -19.20 19.18
C ASP A 6 -2.82 -18.70 17.84
N ASP A 7 -2.55 -19.41 16.73
CA ASP A 7 -3.08 -19.06 15.42
C ASP A 7 -4.61 -19.06 15.48
N ILE A 8 -5.18 -17.94 15.06
CA ILE A 8 -6.63 -17.75 15.04
C ILE A 8 -7.26 -18.87 14.23
N ASN A 9 -8.19 -19.62 14.83
CA ASN A 9 -8.99 -20.57 14.08
C ASN A 9 -9.92 -19.82 13.12
N PHE A 10 -9.68 -19.97 11.83
CA PHE A 10 -10.44 -19.34 10.75
C PHE A 10 -11.70 -20.11 10.33
N GLU A 11 -12.07 -21.17 11.04
CA GLU A 11 -13.34 -21.86 10.83
C GLU A 11 -14.48 -20.85 11.00
N ASN A 12 -15.40 -20.83 10.06
CA ASN A 12 -16.53 -19.88 10.00
C ASN A 12 -16.15 -18.41 9.73
N PHE A 13 -14.96 -18.12 9.22
CA PHE A 13 -14.64 -16.83 8.65
C PHE A 13 -14.87 -16.85 7.12
N ASN A 14 -15.52 -15.83 6.61
CA ASN A 14 -15.67 -15.66 5.17
C ASN A 14 -14.45 -14.88 4.64
N LEU A 15 -13.60 -15.56 3.87
CA LEU A 15 -12.43 -14.95 3.22
C LEU A 15 -12.90 -14.10 2.05
N ILE A 16 -12.60 -12.81 2.08
CA ILE A 16 -12.98 -11.84 1.04
C ILE A 16 -11.78 -11.50 0.16
N ILE A 17 -10.60 -11.32 0.77
CA ILE A 17 -9.35 -11.03 0.05
C ILE A 17 -8.30 -12.02 0.51
N ASP A 18 -7.69 -12.74 -0.45
CA ASP A 18 -6.55 -13.64 -0.23
C ASP A 18 -5.34 -13.15 -1.01
N GLY A 19 -4.70 -12.14 -0.47
CA GLY A 19 -3.55 -11.52 -1.09
C GLY A 19 -3.89 -10.42 -2.11
N LEU A 20 -2.90 -9.58 -2.38
CA LEU A 20 -2.99 -8.49 -3.35
C LEU A 20 -1.88 -8.65 -4.41
N ASP A 21 -2.20 -8.40 -5.68
CA ASP A 21 -1.18 -8.31 -6.74
C ASP A 21 -0.45 -6.95 -6.65
N LEU A 22 0.26 -6.77 -5.54
CA LEU A 22 0.87 -5.51 -5.15
C LEU A 22 2.20 -5.72 -4.42
N LYS A 23 3.17 -4.83 -4.65
CA LYS A 23 4.42 -4.74 -3.88
C LYS A 23 4.60 -3.31 -3.33
N PRO A 24 4.84 -3.15 -2.01
CA PRO A 24 4.69 -4.12 -0.93
C PRO A 24 3.21 -4.38 -0.60
N GLY A 25 2.88 -5.51 0.08
CA GLY A 25 1.53 -5.74 0.58
C GLY A 25 0.86 -7.05 0.13
N ARG A 26 1.55 -7.89 -0.66
CA ARG A 26 0.98 -9.12 -1.23
C ARG A 26 0.28 -10.05 -0.22
N PRO A 27 0.82 -10.33 0.98
CA PRO A 27 0.20 -11.28 1.92
C PRO A 27 -0.98 -10.71 2.72
N PHE A 28 -1.55 -9.59 2.31
CA PHE A 28 -2.73 -9.03 2.98
C PHE A 28 -3.93 -9.97 2.84
N LYS A 29 -4.67 -10.17 3.94
CA LYS A 29 -5.92 -10.92 3.93
C LYS A 29 -7.02 -10.15 4.65
N LEU A 30 -8.23 -10.29 4.13
CA LEU A 30 -9.43 -9.71 4.72
C LEU A 30 -10.51 -10.78 4.86
N PHE A 31 -11.06 -10.87 6.05
CA PHE A 31 -12.14 -11.80 6.39
C PHE A 31 -13.31 -11.05 7.02
N ILE A 32 -14.49 -11.62 6.90
CA ILE A 32 -15.69 -11.17 7.60
C ILE A 32 -16.24 -12.31 8.46
N LYS A 33 -16.63 -11.97 9.68
CA LYS A 33 -17.36 -12.89 10.58
C LYS A 33 -18.33 -12.07 11.43
N LYS A 34 -19.61 -12.45 11.44
CA LYS A 34 -20.66 -11.79 12.25
C LYS A 34 -20.60 -10.26 12.19
N ASN A 35 -20.62 -9.68 10.99
CA ASN A 35 -20.56 -8.23 10.74
C ASN A 35 -19.28 -7.52 11.23
N LYS A 36 -18.23 -8.27 11.56
CA LYS A 36 -16.91 -7.73 11.90
C LYS A 36 -15.93 -8.00 10.76
N ILE A 37 -15.09 -7.01 10.49
CA ILE A 37 -14.00 -7.10 9.50
C ILE A 37 -12.71 -7.42 10.23
N TYR A 38 -12.01 -8.44 9.77
CA TYR A 38 -10.70 -8.85 10.27
C TYR A 38 -9.69 -8.69 9.17
N MET A 39 -8.64 -7.92 9.44
CA MET A 39 -7.59 -7.61 8.48
C MET A 39 -6.25 -8.13 8.98
N PHE A 40 -5.56 -8.89 8.13
CA PHE A 40 -4.26 -9.45 8.43
C PHE A 40 -3.20 -8.79 7.57
N PHE A 41 -2.31 -8.11 8.23
CA PHE A 41 -1.23 -7.39 7.60
C PHE A 41 0.02 -8.25 7.50
N PRO A 42 0.82 -8.07 6.43
CA PRO A 42 2.18 -8.59 6.41
C PRO A 42 2.96 -8.06 7.63
N GLY A 43 3.79 -8.90 8.24
CA GLY A 43 4.67 -8.48 9.35
C GLY A 43 5.76 -7.46 8.96
N ASN A 44 5.76 -7.01 7.72
CA ASN A 44 6.72 -6.04 7.19
C ASN A 44 6.19 -4.61 7.35
N PRO A 45 6.93 -3.71 8.03
CA PRO A 45 6.47 -2.35 8.32
C PRO A 45 6.12 -1.52 7.08
N CYS A 46 6.90 -1.60 6.02
CA CYS A 46 6.63 -0.87 4.78
C CYS A 46 5.33 -1.34 4.10
N SER A 47 5.05 -2.65 4.17
CA SER A 47 3.79 -3.20 3.67
C SER A 47 2.61 -2.69 4.50
N SER A 48 2.73 -2.72 5.81
CA SER A 48 1.69 -2.22 6.72
C SER A 48 1.44 -0.73 6.52
N PHE A 49 2.50 0.06 6.35
CA PHE A 49 2.39 1.49 6.07
C PHE A 49 1.59 1.77 4.79
N VAL A 50 1.94 1.11 3.68
CA VAL A 50 1.22 1.27 2.40
C VAL A 50 -0.23 0.84 2.54
N LEU A 51 -0.49 -0.33 3.13
CA LEU A 51 -1.84 -0.85 3.29
C LEU A 51 -2.70 0.04 4.19
N THR A 52 -2.14 0.60 5.25
CA THR A 52 -2.85 1.52 6.13
C THR A 52 -3.24 2.79 5.38
N ASN A 53 -2.31 3.42 4.70
CA ASN A 53 -2.56 4.69 4.00
C ASN A 53 -3.49 4.53 2.77
N ILE A 54 -3.54 3.34 2.15
CA ILE A 54 -4.30 3.15 0.92
C ILE A 54 -5.57 2.32 1.16
N VAL A 55 -5.47 1.20 1.85
CA VAL A 55 -6.59 0.26 2.00
C VAL A 55 -7.46 0.63 3.19
N ILE A 56 -6.84 0.85 4.36
CA ILE A 56 -7.61 1.09 5.59
C ILE A 56 -8.36 2.40 5.53
N GLN A 57 -7.73 3.46 5.09
CA GLN A 57 -8.41 4.76 4.94
C GLN A 57 -9.62 4.64 4.02
N SER A 58 -9.49 3.94 2.88
CA SER A 58 -10.61 3.69 1.99
C SER A 58 -11.75 2.93 2.65
N LEU A 59 -11.42 1.89 3.42
CA LEU A 59 -12.43 1.08 4.11
C LEU A 59 -13.15 1.88 5.21
N ILE A 60 -12.44 2.72 5.96
CA ILE A 60 -13.03 3.60 6.97
C ILE A 60 -13.99 4.60 6.33
N GLU A 61 -13.62 5.20 5.20
CA GLU A 61 -14.48 6.13 4.46
C GLU A 61 -15.76 5.44 3.98
N ILE A 62 -15.65 4.25 3.41
CA ILE A 62 -16.80 3.45 2.96
C ILE A 62 -17.70 3.09 4.14
N TYR A 63 -17.10 2.65 5.25
CA TYR A 63 -17.85 2.28 6.44
C TYR A 63 -18.65 3.46 7.01
N ASN A 64 -18.12 4.67 6.92
CA ASN A 64 -18.78 5.90 7.35
C ASN A 64 -19.75 6.47 6.29
N ASN A 65 -20.15 5.69 5.29
CA ASN A 65 -20.98 6.12 4.16
C ASN A 65 -20.43 7.34 3.40
N ARG A 66 -19.13 7.56 3.47
CA ARG A 66 -18.44 8.57 2.66
C ARG A 66 -18.00 7.93 1.35
N LYS A 67 -18.10 8.68 0.25
CA LYS A 67 -17.49 8.23 -1.00
C LYS A 67 -15.98 8.19 -0.77
N SER A 68 -15.41 6.98 -0.75
CA SER A 68 -13.96 6.82 -0.68
C SER A 68 -13.32 7.47 -1.90
N VAL A 69 -12.77 8.65 -1.70
CA VAL A 69 -11.96 9.31 -2.72
C VAL A 69 -10.56 9.45 -2.13
N ILE A 70 -9.77 8.39 -2.26
CA ILE A 70 -8.33 8.58 -2.05
C ILE A 70 -7.86 9.52 -3.16
N LYS A 71 -7.52 10.74 -2.76
CA LYS A 71 -7.01 11.74 -3.68
C LYS A 71 -5.62 11.33 -4.16
N TYR A 72 -5.40 11.44 -5.45
CA TYR A 72 -4.08 11.24 -6.05
C TYR A 72 -3.88 12.21 -7.21
N ASP A 73 -2.64 12.54 -7.47
CA ASP A 73 -2.25 13.29 -8.65
C ASP A 73 -1.82 12.32 -9.76
N LEU A 74 -2.25 12.57 -10.99
CA LEU A 74 -1.76 11.84 -12.16
C LEU A 74 -0.48 12.49 -12.67
N ILE A 75 0.58 11.70 -12.78
CA ILE A 75 1.90 12.15 -13.20
C ILE A 75 2.37 11.31 -14.37
N ASN A 76 2.94 11.96 -15.39
CA ASN A 76 3.57 11.24 -16.47
C ASN A 76 4.88 10.63 -15.98
N ILE A 77 5.13 9.35 -16.34
CA ILE A 77 6.32 8.60 -15.96
C ILE A 77 7.63 9.31 -16.33
N ASN A 78 7.64 10.07 -17.44
CA ASN A 78 8.81 10.81 -17.90
C ASN A 78 9.21 11.99 -17.00
N LYS A 79 8.31 12.42 -16.10
CA LYS A 79 8.60 13.48 -15.12
C LYS A 79 9.36 12.97 -13.89
N VAL A 80 9.55 11.66 -13.78
CA VAL A 80 10.16 11.04 -12.60
C VAL A 80 11.36 10.19 -13.04
N LYS A 81 12.53 10.51 -12.49
CA LYS A 81 13.75 9.76 -12.78
C LYS A 81 13.81 8.48 -11.95
N TYR A 82 13.37 7.36 -12.54
CA TYR A 82 13.42 6.04 -11.91
C TYR A 82 13.40 4.94 -12.96
N ASN A 83 14.03 3.79 -12.66
CA ASN A 83 14.03 2.64 -13.57
C ASN A 83 12.79 1.75 -13.38
N PHE A 84 11.66 2.17 -13.93
CA PHE A 84 10.39 1.45 -13.83
C PHE A 84 10.42 0.08 -14.55
N LYS A 85 11.30 -0.10 -15.54
CA LYS A 85 11.42 -1.38 -16.28
C LYS A 85 11.90 -2.53 -15.39
N SER A 86 12.57 -2.23 -14.28
CA SER A 86 13.01 -3.24 -13.30
C SER A 86 11.87 -3.81 -12.47
N LEU A 87 10.70 -3.14 -12.44
CA LEU A 87 9.56 -3.54 -11.64
C LEU A 87 8.73 -4.60 -12.37
N LYS A 88 8.73 -5.81 -11.81
CA LYS A 88 8.00 -6.97 -12.37
C LYS A 88 6.50 -6.98 -12.02
N ARG A 89 6.06 -6.16 -11.07
CA ARG A 89 4.68 -6.13 -10.54
C ARG A 89 4.19 -4.71 -10.37
N LYS A 90 2.88 -4.54 -10.25
CA LYS A 90 2.27 -3.31 -9.74
C LYS A 90 2.91 -2.97 -8.39
N SER A 91 3.32 -1.73 -8.21
CA SER A 91 4.13 -1.37 -7.05
C SER A 91 3.76 -0.01 -6.50
N PHE A 92 3.74 0.10 -5.18
CA PHE A 92 3.88 1.37 -4.50
C PHE A 92 5.35 1.63 -4.21
N LEU A 93 5.82 2.79 -4.59
CA LEU A 93 7.19 3.26 -4.37
C LEU A 93 7.16 4.40 -3.37
N PHE A 94 8.12 4.38 -2.46
CA PHE A 94 8.32 5.43 -1.48
C PHE A 94 9.10 6.58 -2.12
N GLY A 95 8.64 7.79 -1.88
CA GLY A 95 9.27 8.96 -2.44
C GLY A 95 9.05 10.21 -1.62
N PHE A 96 9.67 11.27 -2.08
CA PHE A 96 9.53 12.60 -1.53
C PHE A 96 9.13 13.56 -2.65
N ARG A 97 8.10 14.36 -2.40
CA ARG A 97 7.65 15.43 -3.28
C ARG A 97 7.88 16.77 -2.60
N ASP A 98 8.52 17.65 -3.30
CA ASP A 98 8.54 19.09 -3.01
C ASP A 98 7.76 19.88 -4.08
N GLN A 99 7.80 21.21 -4.02
CA GLN A 99 7.08 22.06 -4.97
C GLN A 99 7.58 21.93 -6.42
N LYS A 100 8.81 21.48 -6.62
CA LYS A 100 9.50 21.47 -7.93
C LYS A 100 9.77 20.10 -8.48
N SER A 101 9.84 19.08 -7.61
CA SER A 101 10.33 17.76 -7.99
C SER A 101 9.66 16.61 -7.25
N ILE A 102 9.76 15.42 -7.85
CA ILE A 102 9.37 14.16 -7.24
C ILE A 102 10.60 13.26 -7.29
N LYS A 103 11.03 12.81 -6.13
CA LYS A 103 12.17 11.92 -5.96
C LYS A 103 11.69 10.57 -5.42
N ILE A 104 11.86 9.51 -6.21
CA ILE A 104 11.68 8.13 -5.72
C ILE A 104 12.97 7.70 -5.03
N PHE A 105 12.86 7.07 -3.87
CA PHE A 105 14.02 6.56 -3.15
C PHE A 105 14.66 5.39 -3.91
N ASN A 106 15.98 5.32 -3.94
CA ASN A 106 16.70 4.29 -4.68
C ASN A 106 16.49 2.89 -4.07
N ASN A 107 16.53 2.81 -2.74
CA ASN A 107 16.27 1.55 -2.04
C ASN A 107 14.79 1.44 -1.69
N GLN A 108 14.09 0.58 -2.40
CA GLN A 108 12.66 0.27 -2.23
C GLN A 108 12.45 -1.06 -1.48
N GLU A 109 13.45 -1.54 -0.76
CA GLU A 109 13.31 -2.75 0.04
C GLU A 109 12.30 -2.55 1.16
N SER A 110 11.44 -3.52 1.32
CA SER A 110 10.34 -3.46 2.29
C SER A 110 10.81 -3.54 3.75
N SER A 111 12.06 -3.90 3.99
CA SER A 111 12.73 -3.87 5.30
C SER A 111 13.35 -2.50 5.64
N ASN A 112 13.44 -1.59 4.66
CA ASN A 112 14.08 -0.30 4.87
C ASN A 112 13.14 0.71 5.55
N LEU A 113 13.19 0.78 6.87
CA LEU A 113 12.37 1.70 7.67
C LEU A 113 12.60 3.18 7.35
N LYS A 114 13.76 3.55 6.83
CA LYS A 114 14.03 4.92 6.37
C LYS A 114 13.05 5.39 5.32
N ASN A 115 12.53 4.46 4.51
CA ASN A 115 11.51 4.79 3.53
C ASN A 115 10.25 5.37 4.19
N ILE A 116 9.83 4.82 5.33
CA ILE A 116 8.66 5.31 6.06
C ILE A 116 8.94 6.68 6.69
N LEU A 117 10.12 6.85 7.28
CA LEU A 117 10.48 8.06 8.02
C LEU A 117 10.60 9.29 7.12
N TYR A 118 11.07 9.12 5.89
CA TYR A 118 11.37 10.23 4.98
C TYR A 118 10.37 10.39 3.83
N THR A 119 9.39 9.51 3.71
CA THR A 119 8.39 9.60 2.65
C THR A 119 7.29 10.60 3.01
N ASN A 120 6.89 11.42 2.05
CA ASN A 120 5.67 12.20 2.13
C ASN A 120 4.71 11.88 0.97
N CYS A 121 5.10 10.96 0.11
CA CYS A 121 4.23 10.49 -0.96
C CYS A 121 4.49 9.02 -1.31
N LEU A 122 3.43 8.34 -1.70
CA LEU A 122 3.48 7.00 -2.28
C LEU A 122 3.16 7.10 -3.77
N ILE A 123 4.00 6.52 -4.61
CA ILE A 123 3.83 6.54 -6.06
C ILE A 123 3.40 5.15 -6.52
N TYR A 124 2.19 5.03 -7.02
CA TYR A 124 1.67 3.78 -7.57
C TYR A 124 1.99 3.67 -9.05
N TYR A 125 2.64 2.57 -9.40
CA TYR A 125 2.96 2.16 -10.75
C TYR A 125 2.17 0.90 -11.11
N ASP A 126 1.25 1.02 -12.06
CA ASP A 126 0.41 -0.06 -12.57
C ASP A 126 0.91 -0.66 -13.89
N ARG A 127 2.15 -0.33 -14.27
CA ARG A 127 2.81 -0.71 -15.53
C ARG A 127 2.32 0.08 -16.76
N THR A 128 1.61 1.17 -16.56
CA THR A 128 1.27 2.14 -17.61
C THR A 128 2.24 3.32 -17.63
N ASN A 129 2.05 4.23 -18.57
CA ASN A 129 2.84 5.46 -18.68
C ASN A 129 2.40 6.56 -17.70
N LYS A 130 1.42 6.29 -16.85
CA LYS A 130 0.90 7.21 -15.84
C LYS A 130 1.14 6.65 -14.45
N LEU A 131 1.58 7.53 -13.56
CA LEU A 131 1.77 7.24 -12.15
C LEU A 131 0.65 7.90 -11.34
N ARG A 132 0.20 7.25 -10.26
CA ARG A 132 -0.68 7.88 -9.28
C ARG A 132 0.14 8.21 -8.04
N LEU A 133 0.19 9.49 -7.70
CA LEU A 133 0.89 9.97 -6.52
C LEU A 133 -0.12 10.24 -5.42
N TYR A 134 0.04 9.56 -4.31
CA TYR A 134 -0.75 9.71 -3.08
C TYR A 134 0.07 10.47 -2.06
N HIS A 135 -0.51 11.51 -1.46
CA HIS A 135 0.10 12.22 -0.35
C HIS A 135 -0.10 11.40 0.94
N VAL A 136 0.94 11.31 1.75
CA VAL A 136 0.90 10.65 3.05
C VAL A 136 1.50 11.61 4.09
N ASN A 137 0.94 11.62 5.28
CA ASN A 137 1.35 12.51 6.38
C ASN A 137 0.98 14.01 6.18
N ASP A 138 -0.12 14.30 5.47
CA ASP A 138 -0.75 15.62 5.47
C ASP A 138 -1.77 15.75 6.62
#